data_53bc51fa76a1fe22e3e89842069972d5
#
_entry.id   53bc51fa76a1fe22e3e89842069972d5
#
_cell.length_a   1.000
_cell.length_b   1.000
_cell.length_c   1.000
_cell.angle_alpha   90.00
_cell.angle_beta   90.00
_cell.angle_gamma   90.00
#
_symmetry.space_group_name_H-M   'P 1'
#
loop_
_entity.id
_entity.type
_entity.pdbx_description
1 polymer ?
#
loop_
_entity_poly.entity_id
_entity_poly.type
_entity_poly.pdbx_seq_one_letter_code
_entity_poly.pdbx_strand_id
1 'polypeptide(L)'
;SKYLSEAGYRTYPLLRHSLSGPFCYDQKLGVVHLDPAIPLYGVINLAGANISDKRWNGNRKQEIISSRELLTKALSEALASLKNKPTVLMSGSAIGYYGPTGSDYATEESPAGSDFLAEVAIRWEQATLAAREAGIRTIHMRFGIVLSVTGGVLKNFLLPMRLAVVGPIGAGQQKISWISIHDVLRLVELCLVDEDFHGPVNFVSNHAQSSNDFSIALSSASGRLRLPALPALVARLMFGEMADAALLSSSDVRSIKFKELVFELQHSELESALKHLLETNT
;
A
#
# COMPACT_ATOMS: atom_id res chain seq x y z
N SER A 1 -10.37 -7.56 6.50
CA SER A 1 -11.36 -7.88 7.56
C SER A 1 -11.30 -9.34 7.99
N LYS A 2 -11.27 -10.32 7.07
CA LYS A 2 -11.27 -11.76 7.42
C LYS A 2 -10.18 -12.11 8.46
N TYR A 3 -8.92 -11.77 8.17
CA TYR A 3 -7.78 -12.01 9.08
C TYR A 3 -8.02 -11.45 10.50
N LEU A 4 -8.43 -10.18 10.61
CA LEU A 4 -8.69 -9.56 11.91
C LEU A 4 -9.89 -10.21 12.62
N SER A 5 -10.90 -10.66 11.88
CA SER A 5 -12.03 -11.39 12.49
C SER A 5 -11.60 -12.76 13.02
N GLU A 6 -10.70 -13.46 12.34
CA GLU A 6 -10.09 -14.72 12.81
C GLU A 6 -9.19 -14.51 14.04
N ALA A 7 -8.54 -13.33 14.14
CA ALA A 7 -7.78 -12.90 15.31
C ALA A 7 -8.67 -12.38 16.48
N GLY A 8 -10.00 -12.48 16.36
CA GLY A 8 -10.94 -12.13 17.43
C GLY A 8 -11.44 -10.67 17.42
N TYR A 9 -11.04 -9.85 16.44
CA TYR A 9 -11.53 -8.49 16.31
C TYR A 9 -12.91 -8.44 15.65
N ARG A 10 -13.80 -7.64 16.18
CA ARG A 10 -15.06 -7.30 15.50
C ARG A 10 -14.81 -6.18 14.51
N THR A 11 -15.01 -6.46 13.21
CA THR A 11 -14.73 -5.51 12.13
C THR A 11 -16.01 -4.95 11.52
N TYR A 12 -16.01 -3.63 11.28
CA TYR A 12 -17.12 -2.92 10.66
C TYR A 12 -16.63 -2.21 9.40
N PRO A 13 -17.26 -2.46 8.23
CA PRO A 13 -16.89 -1.74 7.01
C PRO A 13 -17.44 -0.30 7.02
N LEU A 14 -16.63 0.64 6.54
CA LEU A 14 -17.12 1.97 6.17
C LEU A 14 -17.78 1.91 4.79
N LEU A 15 -19.09 2.09 4.74
CA LEU A 15 -19.89 1.97 3.51
C LEU A 15 -19.83 3.28 2.70
N ARG A 16 -19.60 3.20 1.39
CA ARG A 16 -19.55 4.37 0.48
C ARG A 16 -20.83 4.62 -0.30
N HIS A 17 -21.65 3.60 -0.47
CA HIS A 17 -22.82 3.66 -1.36
C HIS A 17 -24.16 3.48 -0.62
N SER A 18 -24.11 3.41 0.69
CA SER A 18 -25.30 3.29 1.54
C SER A 18 -25.11 4.13 2.78
N LEU A 19 -26.12 4.92 3.11
CA LEU A 19 -26.18 5.70 4.35
C LEU A 19 -26.94 4.95 5.46
N SER A 20 -27.27 3.67 5.25
CA SER A 20 -28.06 2.87 6.19
C SER A 20 -27.24 2.06 7.22
N GLY A 21 -25.91 2.18 7.20
CA GLY A 21 -25.03 1.48 8.14
C GLY A 21 -24.55 2.36 9.29
N PRO A 22 -23.98 1.77 10.36
CA PRO A 22 -23.44 2.52 11.50
C PRO A 22 -22.21 3.38 11.12
N PHE A 23 -21.53 3.02 10.02
CA PHE A 23 -20.36 3.70 9.50
C PHE A 23 -20.52 3.90 8.01
N CYS A 24 -20.65 5.14 7.58
CA CYS A 24 -20.83 5.45 6.17
C CYS A 24 -20.15 6.77 5.76
N TYR A 25 -19.80 6.86 4.50
CA TYR A 25 -19.26 8.06 3.87
C TYR A 25 -20.26 8.62 2.87
N ASP A 26 -20.81 9.78 3.17
CA ASP A 26 -21.58 10.55 2.19
C ASP A 26 -20.63 11.30 1.26
N GLN A 27 -20.45 10.74 0.09
CA GLN A 27 -19.53 11.29 -0.91
C GLN A 27 -20.03 12.63 -1.48
N LYS A 28 -21.33 12.91 -1.45
CA LYS A 28 -21.91 14.16 -1.97
C LYS A 28 -21.67 15.31 -0.99
N LEU A 29 -21.81 15.04 0.29
CA LEU A 29 -21.57 16.00 1.36
C LEU A 29 -20.10 16.03 1.82
N GLY A 30 -19.30 15.02 1.46
CA GLY A 30 -17.92 14.88 1.94
C GLY A 30 -17.82 14.57 3.43
N VAL A 31 -18.84 13.93 4.02
CA VAL A 31 -18.94 13.70 5.48
C VAL A 31 -18.91 12.20 5.77
N VAL A 32 -18.17 11.85 6.82
CA VAL A 32 -18.20 10.51 7.40
C VAL A 32 -19.12 10.49 8.62
N HIS A 33 -20.08 9.58 8.62
CA HIS A 33 -20.97 9.31 9.73
C HIS A 33 -20.46 8.12 10.53
N LEU A 34 -20.29 8.31 11.83
CA LEU A 34 -19.84 7.28 12.77
C LEU A 34 -20.89 7.17 13.87
N ASP A 35 -21.35 5.95 14.14
CA ASP A 35 -22.27 5.69 15.26
C ASP A 35 -21.49 5.81 16.60
N PRO A 36 -21.76 6.83 17.43
CA PRO A 36 -21.03 7.04 18.67
C PRO A 36 -21.32 5.98 19.76
N ALA A 37 -22.37 5.18 19.56
CA ALA A 37 -22.71 4.09 20.48
C ALA A 37 -21.82 2.84 20.30
N ILE A 38 -21.11 2.76 19.16
CA ILE A 38 -20.20 1.64 18.88
C ILE A 38 -18.76 2.09 19.19
N PRO A 39 -18.14 1.56 20.26
CA PRO A 39 -16.77 1.91 20.59
C PRO A 39 -15.81 1.33 19.55
N LEU A 40 -14.90 2.18 19.05
CA LEU A 40 -13.86 1.81 18.10
C LEU A 40 -12.52 1.71 18.84
N TYR A 41 -11.87 0.56 18.76
CA TYR A 41 -10.49 0.41 19.24
C TYR A 41 -9.51 1.05 18.24
N GLY A 42 -9.64 0.72 16.96
CA GLY A 42 -8.78 1.25 15.90
C GLY A 42 -9.51 1.39 14.58
N VAL A 43 -9.00 2.22 13.71
CA VAL A 43 -9.54 2.47 12.38
C VAL A 43 -8.46 2.25 11.33
N ILE A 44 -8.76 1.46 10.30
CA ILE A 44 -7.85 1.18 9.19
C ILE A 44 -8.44 1.76 7.91
N ASN A 45 -7.79 2.75 7.33
CA ASN A 45 -8.19 3.39 6.09
C ASN A 45 -7.25 2.98 4.95
N LEU A 46 -7.74 2.17 4.04
CA LEU A 46 -7.04 1.74 2.80
C LEU A 46 -7.74 2.27 1.54
N ALA A 47 -8.61 3.25 1.70
CA ALA A 47 -9.42 3.73 0.60
C ALA A 47 -8.61 4.59 -0.38
N GLY A 48 -8.81 4.34 -1.67
CA GLY A 48 -8.17 5.09 -2.76
C GLY A 48 -8.51 4.47 -4.11
N ALA A 49 -8.59 5.29 -5.16
CA ALA A 49 -8.73 4.81 -6.53
C ALA A 49 -7.46 4.04 -6.94
N ASN A 50 -7.62 2.92 -7.65
CA ASN A 50 -6.47 2.16 -8.13
C ASN A 50 -5.69 2.98 -9.17
N ILE A 51 -4.41 3.18 -8.97
CA ILE A 51 -3.56 4.01 -9.83
C ILE A 51 -3.35 3.41 -11.24
N SER A 52 -3.54 2.10 -11.39
CA SER A 52 -3.25 1.35 -12.63
C SER A 52 -4.47 1.05 -13.51
N ASP A 53 -5.71 1.39 -13.09
CA ASP A 53 -6.92 1.05 -13.85
C ASP A 53 -7.04 1.81 -15.18
N LYS A 54 -6.49 3.01 -15.25
CA LYS A 54 -6.59 3.90 -16.42
C LYS A 54 -5.29 4.66 -16.62
N ARG A 55 -5.02 5.03 -17.88
CA ARG A 55 -3.89 5.94 -18.19
C ARG A 55 -4.06 7.27 -17.46
N TRP A 56 -2.94 7.83 -17.01
CA TRP A 56 -2.94 9.11 -16.31
C TRP A 56 -3.12 10.27 -17.31
N ASN A 57 -4.07 11.11 -16.96
CA ASN A 57 -4.31 12.44 -17.50
C ASN A 57 -4.67 13.35 -16.34
N GLY A 58 -4.88 14.64 -16.59
CA GLY A 58 -5.18 15.60 -15.52
C GLY A 58 -6.37 15.17 -14.64
N ASN A 59 -7.48 14.73 -15.24
CA ASN A 59 -8.66 14.29 -14.49
C ASN A 59 -8.38 13.03 -13.67
N ARG A 60 -7.62 12.08 -14.24
CA ARG A 60 -7.28 10.84 -13.50
C ARG A 60 -6.34 11.10 -12.35
N LYS A 61 -5.35 11.97 -12.53
CA LYS A 61 -4.46 12.41 -11.45
C LYS A 61 -5.24 13.08 -10.32
N GLN A 62 -6.18 13.97 -10.66
CA GLN A 62 -7.06 14.59 -9.67
C GLN A 62 -7.95 13.57 -8.95
N GLU A 63 -8.49 12.57 -9.65
CA GLU A 63 -9.26 11.48 -9.05
C GLU A 63 -8.40 10.63 -8.08
N ILE A 64 -7.15 10.33 -8.44
CA ILE A 64 -6.20 9.60 -7.59
C ILE A 64 -5.95 10.36 -6.28
N ILE A 65 -5.71 11.67 -6.35
CA ILE A 65 -5.50 12.53 -5.19
C ILE A 65 -6.80 12.60 -4.35
N SER A 66 -7.89 13.06 -4.95
CA SER A 66 -9.13 13.36 -4.22
C SER A 66 -9.76 12.12 -3.58
N SER A 67 -9.65 10.94 -4.20
CA SER A 67 -10.16 9.68 -3.63
C SER A 67 -9.47 9.28 -2.32
N ARG A 68 -8.27 9.79 -2.07
CA ARG A 68 -7.48 9.57 -0.85
C ARG A 68 -7.65 10.72 0.13
N GLU A 69 -7.39 11.92 -0.32
CA GLU A 69 -7.39 13.12 0.49
C GLU A 69 -8.76 13.41 1.12
N LEU A 70 -9.82 13.48 0.30
CA LEU A 70 -11.14 13.89 0.78
C LEU A 70 -11.73 12.91 1.80
N LEU A 71 -11.69 11.61 1.51
CA LEU A 71 -12.21 10.62 2.45
C LEU A 71 -11.37 10.57 3.73
N THR A 72 -10.05 10.59 3.61
CA THR A 72 -9.16 10.53 4.79
C THR A 72 -9.35 11.75 5.67
N LYS A 73 -9.49 12.94 5.08
CA LYS A 73 -9.77 14.18 5.81
C LYS A 73 -11.11 14.09 6.54
N ALA A 74 -12.20 13.75 5.84
CA ALA A 74 -13.51 13.59 6.44
C ALA A 74 -13.54 12.54 7.56
N LEU A 75 -12.84 11.41 7.37
CA LEU A 75 -12.70 10.37 8.39
C LEU A 75 -11.92 10.88 9.61
N SER A 76 -10.82 11.57 9.39
CA SER A 76 -9.97 12.16 10.43
C SER A 76 -10.75 13.17 11.29
N GLU A 77 -11.51 14.06 10.65
CA GLU A 77 -12.37 15.05 11.31
C GLU A 77 -13.50 14.37 12.11
N ALA A 78 -14.15 13.36 11.53
CA ALA A 78 -15.20 12.62 12.23
C ALA A 78 -14.66 11.89 13.47
N LEU A 79 -13.49 11.25 13.37
CA LEU A 79 -12.84 10.58 14.51
C LEU A 79 -12.43 11.58 15.59
N ALA A 80 -11.89 12.74 15.20
CA ALA A 80 -11.51 13.81 16.13
C ALA A 80 -12.69 14.34 16.93
N SER A 81 -13.91 14.35 16.35
CA SER A 81 -15.14 14.83 17.00
C SER A 81 -15.78 13.85 17.98
N LEU A 82 -15.38 12.57 17.96
CA LEU A 82 -15.92 11.56 18.87
C LEU A 82 -15.54 11.88 20.32
N LYS A 83 -16.50 11.69 21.26
CA LYS A 83 -16.23 11.77 22.68
C LYS A 83 -15.26 10.67 23.14
N ASN A 84 -15.50 9.44 22.68
CA ASN A 84 -14.64 8.29 22.90
C ASN A 84 -13.85 8.02 21.61
N LYS A 85 -12.65 8.55 21.53
CA LYS A 85 -11.79 8.43 20.37
C LYS A 85 -11.19 7.02 20.27
N PRO A 86 -10.94 6.49 19.05
CA PRO A 86 -10.19 5.25 18.92
C PRO A 86 -8.73 5.46 19.36
N THR A 87 -8.08 4.37 19.79
CA THR A 87 -6.67 4.39 20.19
C THR A 87 -5.75 4.68 19.02
N VAL A 88 -6.10 4.20 17.81
CA VAL A 88 -5.24 4.30 16.64
C VAL A 88 -6.01 4.53 15.34
N LEU A 89 -5.48 5.40 14.49
CA LEU A 89 -5.83 5.53 13.07
C LEU A 89 -4.66 5.05 12.21
N MET A 90 -4.86 3.97 11.48
CA MET A 90 -3.91 3.46 10.49
C MET A 90 -4.36 3.89 9.10
N SER A 91 -3.66 4.83 8.50
CA SER A 91 -3.96 5.32 7.14
C SER A 91 -3.00 4.74 6.12
N GLY A 92 -3.53 4.28 4.99
CA GLY A 92 -2.71 3.92 3.85
C GLY A 92 -1.86 5.09 3.39
N SER A 93 -0.69 4.76 2.90
CA SER A 93 0.26 5.59 2.17
C SER A 93 1.04 4.70 1.21
N ALA A 94 2.08 5.20 0.59
CA ALA A 94 2.91 4.42 -0.34
C ALA A 94 4.37 4.85 -0.26
N ILE A 95 5.29 3.93 -0.57
CA ILE A 95 6.72 4.25 -0.71
C ILE A 95 7.01 5.26 -1.83
N GLY A 96 6.04 5.49 -2.72
CA GLY A 96 6.07 6.62 -3.67
C GLY A 96 6.25 7.98 -3.00
N TYR A 97 6.02 8.10 -1.68
CA TYR A 97 6.35 9.26 -0.87
C TYR A 97 7.79 9.74 -1.08
N TYR A 98 8.73 8.82 -1.25
CA TYR A 98 10.16 9.15 -1.40
C TYR A 98 10.56 9.52 -2.82
N GLY A 99 9.73 9.20 -3.84
CA GLY A 99 10.13 9.28 -5.24
C GLY A 99 11.19 8.23 -5.60
N PRO A 100 11.89 8.42 -6.73
CA PRO A 100 13.00 7.55 -7.14
C PRO A 100 14.18 7.63 -6.19
N THR A 101 14.70 6.48 -5.70
CA THR A 101 15.84 6.43 -4.77
C THR A 101 17.20 6.45 -5.47
N GLY A 102 17.24 6.29 -6.79
CA GLY A 102 18.51 6.20 -7.52
C GLY A 102 19.36 5.01 -7.12
N SER A 103 20.61 5.26 -6.71
CA SER A 103 21.56 4.27 -6.20
C SER A 103 21.48 4.05 -4.69
N ASP A 104 20.82 4.97 -3.96
CA ASP A 104 20.68 4.93 -2.51
C ASP A 104 19.40 4.20 -2.08
N TYR A 105 19.17 4.15 -0.78
CA TYR A 105 17.90 3.66 -0.23
C TYR A 105 17.23 4.73 0.62
N ALA A 106 15.92 4.65 0.76
CA ALA A 106 15.11 5.50 1.62
C ALA A 106 14.62 4.75 2.86
N THR A 107 14.48 5.46 3.96
CA THR A 107 13.91 4.99 5.22
C THR A 107 12.78 5.93 5.67
N GLU A 108 12.14 5.62 6.81
CA GLU A 108 11.10 6.49 7.37
C GLU A 108 11.59 7.93 7.65
N GLU A 109 12.90 8.12 7.85
CA GLU A 109 13.53 9.41 8.09
C GLU A 109 13.89 10.18 6.82
N SER A 110 13.84 9.53 5.66
CA SER A 110 14.18 10.15 4.38
C SER A 110 13.16 11.20 3.97
N PRO A 111 13.59 12.30 3.34
CA PRO A 111 12.69 13.34 2.87
C PRO A 111 11.74 12.84 1.78
N ALA A 112 10.64 13.57 1.60
CA ALA A 112 9.70 13.34 0.51
C ALA A 112 10.34 13.64 -0.85
N GLY A 113 9.93 12.88 -1.86
CA GLY A 113 10.19 13.20 -3.26
C GLY A 113 9.35 14.38 -3.77
N SER A 114 9.51 14.70 -5.05
CA SER A 114 8.84 15.84 -5.69
C SER A 114 7.99 15.46 -6.90
N ASP A 115 7.86 14.17 -7.20
CA ASP A 115 7.05 13.68 -8.31
C ASP A 115 5.56 13.55 -7.94
N PHE A 116 4.75 13.16 -8.91
CA PHE A 116 3.30 13.02 -8.72
C PHE A 116 2.92 11.99 -7.64
N LEU A 117 3.65 10.87 -7.55
CA LEU A 117 3.35 9.85 -6.53
C LEU A 117 3.72 10.32 -5.13
N ALA A 118 4.79 11.11 -5.01
CA ALA A 118 5.16 11.76 -3.75
C ALA A 118 4.09 12.78 -3.34
N GLU A 119 3.59 13.62 -4.26
CA GLU A 119 2.49 14.54 -3.98
C GLU A 119 1.25 13.80 -3.46
N VAL A 120 0.87 12.70 -4.12
CA VAL A 120 -0.28 11.88 -3.69
C VAL A 120 -0.09 11.37 -2.25
N ALA A 121 1.08 10.82 -1.93
CA ALA A 121 1.36 10.28 -0.61
C ALA A 121 1.41 11.37 0.47
N ILE A 122 2.05 12.51 0.18
CA ILE A 122 2.10 13.68 1.09
C ILE A 122 0.70 14.16 1.44
N ARG A 123 -0.16 14.40 0.44
CA ARG A 123 -1.54 14.84 0.67
C ARG A 123 -2.36 13.81 1.45
N TRP A 124 -2.14 12.53 1.17
CA TRP A 124 -2.82 11.46 1.89
C TRP A 124 -2.44 11.43 3.37
N GLU A 125 -1.15 11.55 3.69
CA GLU A 125 -0.65 11.59 5.07
C GLU A 125 -1.12 12.88 5.78
N GLN A 126 -1.08 14.04 5.12
CA GLN A 126 -1.56 15.31 5.66
C GLN A 126 -3.06 15.30 6.00
N ALA A 127 -3.86 14.56 5.25
CA ALA A 127 -5.30 14.44 5.48
C ALA A 127 -5.67 13.81 6.84
N THR A 128 -4.70 13.21 7.55
CA THR A 128 -4.90 12.65 8.90
C THR A 128 -4.69 13.67 10.03
N LEU A 129 -4.41 14.93 9.72
CA LEU A 129 -3.98 15.95 10.68
C LEU A 129 -4.97 16.11 11.86
N ALA A 130 -6.28 16.20 11.57
CA ALA A 130 -7.29 16.39 12.61
C ALA A 130 -7.30 15.27 13.66
N ALA A 131 -7.12 13.99 13.24
CA ALA A 131 -7.00 12.87 14.17
C ALA A 131 -5.75 12.97 15.04
N ARG A 132 -4.61 13.34 14.45
CA ARG A 132 -3.34 13.54 15.19
C ARG A 132 -3.47 14.65 16.23
N GLU A 133 -4.02 15.81 15.85
CA GLU A 133 -4.22 16.95 16.75
C GLU A 133 -5.21 16.62 17.88
N ALA A 134 -6.16 15.70 17.61
CA ALA A 134 -7.09 15.18 18.61
C ALA A 134 -6.47 14.12 19.54
N GLY A 135 -5.18 13.83 19.41
CA GLY A 135 -4.45 12.85 20.25
C GLY A 135 -4.64 11.40 19.84
N ILE A 136 -5.20 11.09 18.67
CA ILE A 136 -5.31 9.73 18.16
C ILE A 136 -3.95 9.31 17.59
N ARG A 137 -3.38 8.20 18.08
CA ARG A 137 -2.15 7.63 17.53
C ARG A 137 -2.35 7.33 16.05
N THR A 138 -1.53 7.93 15.21
CA THR A 138 -1.70 7.84 13.76
C THR A 138 -0.50 7.17 13.12
N ILE A 139 -0.76 6.17 12.27
CA ILE A 139 0.24 5.42 11.52
C ILE A 139 -0.02 5.62 10.03
N HIS A 140 1.03 6.01 9.28
CA HIS A 140 1.01 6.08 7.83
C HIS A 140 1.70 4.83 7.28
N MET A 141 0.90 3.90 6.75
CA MET A 141 1.40 2.64 6.19
C MET A 141 1.93 2.89 4.78
N ARG A 142 3.23 3.14 4.63
CA ARG A 142 3.89 3.34 3.33
C ARG A 142 4.15 2.00 2.67
N PHE A 143 3.19 1.54 1.89
CA PHE A 143 3.27 0.25 1.22
C PHE A 143 4.25 0.25 0.06
N GLY A 144 5.16 -0.75 0.04
CA GLY A 144 5.78 -1.25 -1.17
C GLY A 144 4.81 -2.06 -2.04
N ILE A 145 5.32 -2.78 -3.02
CA ILE A 145 4.48 -3.68 -3.81
C ILE A 145 4.01 -4.84 -2.94
N VAL A 146 2.72 -4.88 -2.62
CA VAL A 146 2.13 -5.99 -1.86
C VAL A 146 1.93 -7.20 -2.78
N LEU A 147 2.61 -8.30 -2.45
CA LEU A 147 2.48 -9.56 -3.16
C LEU A 147 1.27 -10.33 -2.65
N SER A 148 0.25 -10.48 -3.50
CA SER A 148 -0.97 -11.23 -3.23
C SER A 148 -1.55 -11.80 -4.52
N VAL A 149 -2.01 -13.03 -4.50
CA VAL A 149 -2.67 -13.68 -5.66
C VAL A 149 -4.14 -13.28 -5.80
N THR A 150 -4.76 -12.78 -4.72
CA THR A 150 -6.17 -12.35 -4.72
C THR A 150 -6.36 -10.90 -5.15
N GLY A 151 -5.28 -10.11 -5.19
CA GLY A 151 -5.34 -8.68 -5.53
C GLY A 151 -3.98 -8.07 -5.86
N GLY A 152 -3.98 -6.76 -6.10
CA GLY A 152 -2.76 -5.98 -6.34
C GLY A 152 -2.09 -6.28 -7.68
N VAL A 153 -0.82 -5.89 -7.76
CA VAL A 153 0.01 -5.98 -8.98
C VAL A 153 0.15 -7.43 -9.44
N LEU A 154 0.39 -8.35 -8.50
CA LEU A 154 0.63 -9.75 -8.83
C LEU A 154 -0.57 -10.40 -9.53
N LYS A 155 -1.80 -10.08 -9.11
CA LYS A 155 -3.02 -10.56 -9.80
C LYS A 155 -3.05 -10.15 -11.26
N ASN A 156 -2.70 -8.91 -11.56
CA ASN A 156 -2.67 -8.39 -12.94
C ASN A 156 -1.56 -9.00 -13.77
N PHE A 157 -0.45 -9.38 -13.16
CA PHE A 157 0.63 -10.14 -13.79
C PHE A 157 0.30 -11.64 -13.93
N LEU A 158 -0.52 -12.22 -13.05
CA LEU A 158 -0.90 -13.63 -13.10
C LEU A 158 -1.94 -13.96 -14.19
N LEU A 159 -2.81 -13.00 -14.58
CA LEU A 159 -3.84 -13.22 -15.60
C LEU A 159 -3.27 -13.56 -17.01
N PRO A 160 -2.26 -12.83 -17.54
CA PRO A 160 -1.54 -13.28 -18.75
C PRO A 160 -0.67 -14.50 -18.50
N MET A 161 -0.33 -14.81 -17.26
CA MET A 161 0.64 -15.81 -16.83
C MET A 161 0.15 -17.26 -16.90
N ARG A 162 -1.06 -17.53 -17.39
CA ARG A 162 -1.44 -18.94 -17.65
C ARG A 162 -0.48 -19.63 -18.62
N LEU A 163 0.28 -18.88 -19.42
CA LEU A 163 1.17 -19.40 -20.44
C LEU A 163 2.65 -19.05 -20.25
N ALA A 164 2.99 -17.87 -19.71
CA ALA A 164 4.39 -17.44 -19.55
C ALA A 164 4.53 -16.31 -18.50
N VAL A 165 5.72 -16.18 -17.88
CA VAL A 165 6.06 -15.12 -16.94
C VAL A 165 6.53 -13.89 -17.70
N VAL A 166 6.02 -12.71 -17.31
CA VAL A 166 6.51 -11.44 -17.83
C VAL A 166 8.00 -11.29 -17.50
N GLY A 167 8.81 -10.99 -18.51
CA GLY A 167 10.23 -10.67 -18.34
C GLY A 167 10.44 -9.34 -17.61
N PRO A 168 11.69 -8.97 -17.35
CA PRO A 168 11.99 -7.69 -16.72
C PRO A 168 11.50 -6.51 -17.56
N ILE A 169 11.20 -5.40 -16.94
CA ILE A 169 10.76 -4.18 -17.64
C ILE A 169 11.98 -3.28 -17.89
N GLY A 170 12.11 -2.75 -19.09
CA GLY A 170 13.24 -1.91 -19.48
C GLY A 170 14.58 -2.65 -19.37
N ALA A 171 15.60 -2.01 -18.78
CA ALA A 171 16.91 -2.61 -18.54
C ALA A 171 16.91 -3.66 -17.40
N GLY A 172 15.84 -3.72 -16.61
CA GLY A 172 15.69 -4.68 -15.54
C GLY A 172 16.51 -4.40 -14.27
N GLN A 173 17.22 -3.28 -14.21
CA GLN A 173 18.11 -2.92 -13.09
C GLN A 173 17.40 -2.15 -11.96
N GLN A 174 16.24 -1.55 -12.26
CA GLN A 174 15.49 -0.78 -11.29
C GLN A 174 15.07 -1.64 -10.09
N LYS A 175 15.23 -1.10 -8.90
CA LYS A 175 14.87 -1.75 -7.65
C LYS A 175 13.38 -1.69 -7.41
N ILE A 176 12.85 -2.77 -6.86
CA ILE A 176 11.43 -2.97 -6.53
C ILE A 176 11.36 -3.35 -5.05
N SER A 177 10.83 -2.46 -4.23
CA SER A 177 10.51 -2.77 -2.84
C SER A 177 9.15 -3.43 -2.74
N TRP A 178 9.09 -4.56 -2.06
CA TRP A 178 7.93 -5.43 -1.98
C TRP A 178 7.70 -5.93 -0.54
N ILE A 179 6.52 -6.48 -0.28
CA ILE A 179 6.20 -7.18 0.97
C ILE A 179 5.14 -8.27 0.70
N SER A 180 5.18 -9.38 1.44
CA SER A 180 4.13 -10.40 1.33
C SER A 180 2.84 -9.93 2.01
N ILE A 181 1.68 -10.35 1.50
CA ILE A 181 0.39 -10.05 2.14
C ILE A 181 0.33 -10.63 3.56
N HIS A 182 0.98 -11.75 3.83
CA HIS A 182 1.04 -12.37 5.15
C HIS A 182 1.77 -11.47 6.15
N ASP A 183 2.91 -10.92 5.77
CA ASP A 183 3.66 -9.98 6.61
C ASP A 183 2.94 -8.63 6.77
N VAL A 184 2.22 -8.18 5.73
CA VAL A 184 1.32 -7.00 5.85
C VAL A 184 0.28 -7.23 6.94
N LEU A 185 -0.39 -8.37 6.95
CA LEU A 185 -1.44 -8.67 7.92
C LEU A 185 -0.90 -8.74 9.36
N ARG A 186 0.25 -9.40 9.55
CA ARG A 186 0.93 -9.46 10.85
C ARG A 186 1.37 -8.08 11.34
N LEU A 187 1.95 -7.28 10.44
CA LEU A 187 2.40 -5.93 10.78
C LEU A 187 1.22 -5.00 11.09
N VAL A 188 0.10 -5.13 10.37
CA VAL A 188 -1.14 -4.41 10.68
C VAL A 188 -1.64 -4.76 12.09
N GLU A 189 -1.67 -6.04 12.44
CA GLU A 189 -2.09 -6.48 13.77
C GLU A 189 -1.16 -5.95 14.86
N LEU A 190 0.15 -6.04 14.66
CA LEU A 190 1.14 -5.48 15.57
C LEU A 190 0.96 -3.97 15.74
N CYS A 191 0.83 -3.23 14.64
CA CYS A 191 0.58 -1.79 14.65
C CYS A 191 -0.74 -1.40 15.38
N LEU A 192 -1.73 -2.27 15.43
CA LEU A 192 -2.95 -2.01 16.20
C LEU A 192 -2.67 -1.99 17.71
N VAL A 193 -1.89 -2.94 18.21
CA VAL A 193 -1.73 -3.19 19.66
C VAL A 193 -0.49 -2.55 20.27
N ASP A 194 0.59 -2.43 19.50
CA ASP A 194 1.86 -1.88 19.96
C ASP A 194 1.88 -0.35 19.80
N GLU A 195 1.98 0.36 20.92
CA GLU A 195 1.92 1.83 20.97
C GLU A 195 3.19 2.50 20.46
N ASP A 196 4.31 1.80 20.38
CA ASP A 196 5.57 2.31 19.85
C ASP A 196 5.50 2.52 18.32
N PHE A 197 4.57 1.84 17.64
CA PHE A 197 4.28 2.12 16.24
C PHE A 197 3.46 3.39 16.07
N HIS A 198 4.09 4.46 15.62
CA HIS A 198 3.45 5.74 15.29
C HIS A 198 4.13 6.43 14.11
N GLY A 199 3.46 7.39 13.47
CA GLY A 199 3.97 8.14 12.32
C GLY A 199 4.13 7.23 11.08
N PRO A 200 5.10 7.51 10.18
CA PRO A 200 5.34 6.69 9.01
C PRO A 200 5.94 5.35 9.38
N VAL A 201 5.47 4.28 8.71
CA VAL A 201 6.02 2.92 8.79
C VAL A 201 6.13 2.37 7.37
N ASN A 202 7.31 1.96 6.95
CA ASN A 202 7.55 1.36 5.65
C ASN A 202 7.15 -0.12 5.67
N PHE A 203 6.11 -0.45 4.95
CA PHE A 203 5.63 -1.82 4.77
C PHE A 203 6.37 -2.46 3.59
N VAL A 204 7.61 -2.90 3.83
CA VAL A 204 8.53 -3.46 2.84
C VAL A 204 9.31 -4.65 3.41
N SER A 205 9.89 -5.48 2.54
CA SER A 205 10.70 -6.63 2.95
C SER A 205 12.14 -6.31 3.38
N ASN A 206 12.58 -5.06 3.32
CA ASN A 206 13.97 -4.61 3.52
C ASN A 206 15.01 -5.14 2.52
N HIS A 207 14.57 -5.92 1.52
CA HIS A 207 15.40 -6.50 0.47
C HIS A 207 14.77 -6.21 -0.90
N ALA A 208 14.95 -4.96 -1.38
CA ALA A 208 14.49 -4.57 -2.70
C ALA A 208 15.22 -5.38 -3.78
N GLN A 209 14.46 -5.97 -4.70
CA GLN A 209 14.98 -6.79 -5.78
C GLN A 209 15.03 -6.00 -7.09
N SER A 210 15.98 -6.31 -7.98
CA SER A 210 15.92 -5.76 -9.33
C SER A 210 14.70 -6.33 -10.09
N SER A 211 14.20 -5.59 -11.08
CA SER A 211 13.12 -6.10 -11.95
C SER A 211 13.53 -7.41 -12.65
N ASN A 212 14.82 -7.57 -12.93
CA ASN A 212 15.37 -8.81 -13.47
C ASN A 212 15.26 -9.96 -12.47
N ASP A 213 15.73 -9.76 -11.22
CA ASP A 213 15.68 -10.79 -10.18
C ASP A 213 14.25 -11.14 -9.81
N PHE A 214 13.36 -10.12 -9.78
CA PHE A 214 11.92 -10.32 -9.57
C PHE A 214 11.32 -11.25 -10.63
N SER A 215 11.65 -11.05 -11.90
CA SER A 215 11.15 -11.90 -12.99
C SER A 215 11.74 -13.31 -12.96
N ILE A 216 12.99 -13.47 -12.50
CA ILE A 216 13.62 -14.79 -12.28
C ILE A 216 12.92 -15.52 -11.15
N ALA A 217 12.76 -14.90 -9.99
CA ALA A 217 12.10 -15.49 -8.83
C ALA A 217 10.65 -15.92 -9.16
N LEU A 218 9.93 -15.08 -9.91
CA LEU A 218 8.57 -15.39 -10.32
C LEU A 218 8.50 -16.57 -11.31
N SER A 219 9.46 -16.66 -12.25
CA SER A 219 9.60 -17.80 -13.16
C SER A 219 9.88 -19.08 -12.39
N SER A 220 10.84 -19.07 -11.47
CA SER A 220 11.20 -20.19 -10.61
C SER A 220 10.01 -20.65 -9.77
N ALA A 221 9.36 -19.73 -9.05
CA ALA A 221 8.24 -20.03 -8.16
C ALA A 221 7.00 -20.58 -8.90
N SER A 222 6.75 -20.11 -10.14
CA SER A 222 5.59 -20.53 -10.93
C SER A 222 5.85 -21.74 -11.83
N GLY A 223 7.09 -22.18 -12.00
CA GLY A 223 7.50 -23.23 -12.93
C GLY A 223 7.29 -22.87 -14.40
N ARG A 224 7.23 -21.59 -14.76
CA ARG A 224 6.89 -21.11 -16.10
C ARG A 224 8.08 -20.46 -16.80
N LEU A 225 8.06 -20.51 -18.15
CA LEU A 225 9.10 -19.89 -18.96
C LEU A 225 9.07 -18.36 -18.80
N ARG A 226 10.25 -17.78 -18.62
CA ARG A 226 10.46 -16.35 -18.55
C ARG A 226 10.49 -15.75 -19.95
N LEU A 227 9.67 -14.73 -20.21
CA LEU A 227 9.68 -13.97 -21.46
C LEU A 227 10.92 -13.03 -21.53
N PRO A 228 11.30 -12.61 -22.73
CA PRO A 228 12.26 -11.53 -22.90
C PRO A 228 11.83 -10.23 -22.18
N ALA A 229 12.80 -9.33 -21.98
CA ALA A 229 12.53 -8.03 -21.37
C ALA A 229 11.49 -7.24 -22.17
N LEU A 230 10.52 -6.63 -21.47
CA LEU A 230 9.58 -5.70 -22.07
C LEU A 230 10.32 -4.36 -22.31
N PRO A 231 10.52 -3.93 -23.57
CA PRO A 231 11.22 -2.68 -23.81
C PRO A 231 10.55 -1.47 -23.15
N ALA A 232 11.35 -0.53 -22.62
CA ALA A 232 10.83 0.66 -21.95
C ALA A 232 9.86 1.48 -22.84
N LEU A 233 10.14 1.55 -24.15
CA LEU A 233 9.26 2.22 -25.12
C LEU A 233 7.88 1.57 -25.16
N VAL A 234 7.81 0.24 -25.15
CA VAL A 234 6.53 -0.50 -25.16
C VAL A 234 5.80 -0.28 -23.84
N ALA A 235 6.50 -0.32 -22.70
CA ALA A 235 5.90 0.00 -21.41
C ALA A 235 5.30 1.42 -21.38
N ARG A 236 6.00 2.43 -21.92
CA ARG A 236 5.49 3.80 -22.05
C ARG A 236 4.28 3.90 -22.99
N LEU A 237 4.28 3.17 -24.08
CA LEU A 237 3.12 3.13 -24.99
C LEU A 237 1.89 2.49 -24.33
N MET A 238 2.07 1.47 -23.49
CA MET A 238 0.98 0.80 -22.80
C MET A 238 0.45 1.62 -21.61
N PHE A 239 1.33 2.11 -20.74
CA PHE A 239 0.98 2.68 -19.45
C PHE A 239 1.13 4.21 -19.36
N GLY A 240 1.72 4.85 -20.39
CA GLY A 240 1.94 6.30 -20.39
C GLY A 240 2.91 6.72 -19.29
N GLU A 241 2.64 7.86 -18.66
CA GLU A 241 3.44 8.43 -17.57
C GLU A 241 3.64 7.48 -16.39
N MET A 242 2.65 6.62 -16.09
CA MET A 242 2.76 5.62 -15.02
C MET A 242 3.94 4.65 -15.26
N ALA A 243 4.32 4.40 -16.51
CA ALA A 243 5.48 3.56 -16.82
C ALA A 243 6.76 4.12 -16.20
N ASP A 244 7.01 5.41 -16.36
CA ASP A 244 8.20 6.06 -15.81
C ASP A 244 8.10 6.24 -14.30
N ALA A 245 6.94 6.59 -13.77
CA ALA A 245 6.74 6.86 -12.36
C ALA A 245 6.76 5.62 -11.47
N ALA A 246 6.30 4.46 -11.97
CA ALA A 246 6.10 3.27 -11.15
C ALA A 246 6.81 2.01 -11.65
N LEU A 247 6.98 1.81 -12.96
CA LEU A 247 7.51 0.57 -13.52
C LEU A 247 9.00 0.64 -13.87
N LEU A 248 9.46 1.79 -14.31
CA LEU A 248 10.85 2.04 -14.74
C LEU A 248 11.65 2.79 -13.64
N SER A 249 10.97 3.34 -12.65
CA SER A 249 11.55 4.00 -11.50
C SER A 249 12.19 2.99 -10.56
N SER A 250 13.34 3.35 -9.97
CA SER A 250 14.02 2.55 -8.95
C SER A 250 13.58 2.98 -7.56
N SER A 251 13.16 2.03 -6.72
CA SER A 251 12.69 2.28 -5.37
C SER A 251 13.28 1.21 -4.43
N ASP A 252 14.42 1.54 -3.79
CA ASP A 252 14.98 0.77 -2.67
C ASP A 252 14.54 1.46 -1.38
N VAL A 253 13.55 0.88 -0.71
CA VAL A 253 13.02 1.41 0.55
C VAL A 253 13.18 0.35 1.63
N ARG A 254 13.61 0.77 2.81
CA ARG A 254 13.82 -0.09 3.97
C ARG A 254 13.07 0.46 5.18
N SER A 255 12.70 -0.41 6.10
CA SER A 255 12.15 0.00 7.38
C SER A 255 13.23 -0.07 8.46
N ILE A 256 13.50 1.03 9.14
CA ILE A 256 14.31 1.05 10.34
C ILE A 256 13.51 0.58 11.56
N LYS A 257 12.19 0.79 11.53
CA LYS A 257 11.27 0.44 12.63
C LYS A 257 11.19 -1.05 12.90
N PHE A 258 11.37 -1.90 11.91
CA PHE A 258 11.38 -3.36 12.14
C PHE A 258 12.52 -3.78 13.07
N LYS A 259 13.70 -3.16 12.93
CA LYS A 259 14.85 -3.43 13.80
C LYS A 259 14.65 -2.84 15.20
N GLU A 260 14.12 -1.62 15.27
CA GLU A 260 13.86 -0.93 16.54
C GLU A 260 12.80 -1.64 17.38
N LEU A 261 11.77 -2.17 16.73
CA LEU A 261 10.61 -2.78 17.36
C LEU A 261 10.60 -4.33 17.27
N VAL A 262 11.73 -4.93 16.90
CA VAL A 262 11.97 -6.38 16.88
C VAL A 262 10.91 -7.13 16.05
N PHE A 263 10.50 -6.56 14.90
CA PHE A 263 9.59 -7.23 13.97
C PHE A 263 10.35 -8.05 12.95
N GLU A 264 10.10 -9.35 12.92
CA GLU A 264 10.69 -10.27 11.95
C GLU A 264 9.67 -10.66 10.86
N LEU A 265 10.09 -10.47 9.60
CA LEU A 265 9.33 -10.90 8.44
C LEU A 265 9.34 -12.44 8.34
N GLN A 266 8.19 -13.05 8.10
CA GLN A 266 8.10 -14.49 7.80
C GLN A 266 8.60 -14.80 6.38
N HIS A 267 8.39 -13.85 5.48
CA HIS A 267 8.74 -13.98 4.06
C HIS A 267 9.70 -12.88 3.65
N SER A 268 10.95 -12.94 4.15
CA SER A 268 12.00 -11.97 3.80
C SER A 268 12.60 -12.20 2.41
N GLU A 269 12.58 -13.45 1.91
CA GLU A 269 13.13 -13.84 0.62
C GLU A 269 12.04 -13.95 -0.46
N LEU A 270 12.23 -13.25 -1.60
CA LEU A 270 11.23 -13.11 -2.66
C LEU A 270 10.75 -14.44 -3.24
N GLU A 271 11.68 -15.36 -3.55
CA GLU A 271 11.32 -16.65 -4.15
C GLU A 271 10.47 -17.50 -3.19
N SER A 272 10.84 -17.53 -1.91
CA SER A 272 10.09 -18.22 -0.86
C SER A 272 8.69 -17.62 -0.69
N ALA A 273 8.59 -16.28 -0.65
CA ALA A 273 7.32 -15.59 -0.58
C ALA A 273 6.40 -15.92 -1.76
N LEU A 274 6.94 -15.91 -2.99
CA LEU A 274 6.18 -16.23 -4.20
C LEU A 274 5.73 -17.69 -4.23
N LYS A 275 6.60 -18.64 -3.88
CA LYS A 275 6.23 -20.06 -3.77
C LYS A 275 5.08 -20.28 -2.81
N HIS A 276 5.20 -19.76 -1.60
CA HIS A 276 4.15 -19.86 -0.58
C HIS A 276 2.80 -19.29 -1.06
N LEU A 277 2.82 -18.11 -1.70
CA LEU A 277 1.61 -17.47 -2.23
C LEU A 277 0.95 -18.26 -3.35
N LEU A 278 1.73 -18.91 -4.20
CA LEU A 278 1.21 -19.70 -5.32
C LEU A 278 0.66 -21.07 -4.86
N GLU A 279 1.29 -21.70 -3.86
CA GLU A 279 0.87 -23.01 -3.31
C GLU A 279 -0.41 -22.89 -2.46
N THR A 280 -0.56 -21.85 -1.67
CA THR A 280 -1.72 -21.67 -0.78
C THR A 280 -3.02 -21.30 -1.50
N ASN A 281 -2.97 -21.05 -2.81
CA ASN A 281 -4.13 -20.65 -3.63
C ASN A 281 -4.39 -21.59 -4.83
N THR A 282 -3.77 -22.76 -4.84
CA THR A 282 -4.12 -23.89 -5.70
C THR A 282 -5.05 -24.84 -4.95
#